data_3bfdea41c764c4dcaf09e85dc0c9f3d0
#
_entry.id   3bfdea41c764c4dcaf09e85dc0c9f3d0
#
_cell.length_a   1.000
_cell.length_b   1.000
_cell.length_c   1.000
_cell.angle_alpha   90.00
_cell.angle_beta   90.00
_cell.angle_gamma   90.00
#
_symmetry.space_group_name_H-M   'P 1'
#
loop_
_entity.id
_entity.type
_entity.pdbx_description
1 polymer ?
#
loop_
_entity_poly.entity_id
_entity_poly.type
_entity_poly.pdbx_seq_one_letter_code
_entity_poly.pdbx_strand_id
1 'polypeptide(L)'
;QSRGLGDVYKRQVWIAYEPVWAIGVNGIPAPVEYAQEKHHVIRETLRELYGEAADVVPALYGGSVNLENATRLFVQPDIDGLYVGRVAWDAKRFAGLIADCLATGEK
;
A
#
# COMPACT_ATOMS: atom_id res chain seq x y z
N GLN A 1 -14.38 12.32 19.01
CA GLN A 1 -13.87 11.14 19.53
C GLN A 1 -13.66 10.08 18.50
N SER A 2 -12.94 9.16 18.90
CA SER A 2 -12.48 8.19 17.94
C SER A 2 -13.61 7.53 17.22
N ARG A 3 -14.81 7.77 17.67
CA ARG A 3 -15.84 7.21 16.99
C ARG A 3 -16.06 7.74 15.68
N GLY A 4 -15.38 8.77 15.23
CA GLY A 4 -15.42 9.19 13.86
C GLY A 4 -15.06 8.06 12.92
N LEU A 5 -14.28 7.12 13.41
CA LEU A 5 -13.93 5.95 12.63
C LEU A 5 -14.56 4.69 13.17
N GLY A 6 -15.77 4.75 13.70
CA GLY A 6 -16.42 3.57 14.22
C GLY A 6 -16.43 2.41 13.25
N ASP A 7 -16.94 1.27 13.68
CA ASP A 7 -16.81 0.02 12.93
C ASP A 7 -17.22 0.11 11.47
N VAL A 8 -18.23 0.93 11.16
CA VAL A 8 -18.69 1.08 9.80
C VAL A 8 -17.66 1.82 8.96
N TYR A 9 -17.09 2.87 9.51
CA TYR A 9 -16.20 3.72 8.72
C TYR A 9 -14.79 3.18 8.59
N LYS A 10 -14.32 2.37 9.52
CA LYS A 10 -13.00 1.78 9.45
C LYS A 10 -12.79 1.00 8.16
N ARG A 11 -13.84 0.35 7.70
CA ARG A 11 -13.75 -0.46 6.48
C ARG A 11 -13.80 0.37 5.23
N GLN A 12 -14.19 1.65 5.36
CA GLN A 12 -14.36 2.53 4.21
C GLN A 12 -13.22 3.53 4.07
N VAL A 13 -12.29 3.54 5.01
CA VAL A 13 -11.16 4.45 4.97
C VAL A 13 -9.91 3.67 4.64
N TRP A 14 -9.29 4.04 3.52
CA TRP A 14 -8.03 3.45 3.08
C TRP A 14 -7.01 4.56 3.00
N ILE A 15 -5.78 4.26 3.36
CA ILE A 15 -4.69 5.23 3.29
C ILE A 15 -3.82 4.85 2.09
N ALA A 16 -3.48 5.83 1.27
CA ALA A 16 -2.56 5.61 0.15
C ALA A 16 -1.33 6.49 0.37
N TYR A 17 -0.17 5.86 0.45
CA TYR A 17 1.08 6.60 0.59
C TYR A 17 1.76 6.71 -0.76
N GLU A 18 1.97 7.94 -1.21
CA GLU A 18 2.56 8.19 -2.52
C GLU A 18 3.70 9.19 -2.36
N PRO A 19 4.94 8.72 -2.20
CA PRO A 19 6.05 9.66 -2.17
C PRO A 19 6.10 10.39 -3.50
N VAL A 20 6.09 11.72 -3.44
CA VAL A 20 5.93 12.56 -4.63
C VAL A 20 6.99 12.26 -5.68
N TRP A 21 8.21 12.00 -5.23
CA TRP A 21 9.32 11.76 -6.14
C TRP A 21 9.27 10.37 -6.78
N ALA A 22 8.36 9.51 -6.37
CA ALA A 22 8.25 8.15 -6.87
C ALA A 22 6.97 7.94 -7.69
N ILE A 23 6.36 9.01 -8.17
CA ILE A 23 5.15 8.88 -8.98
C ILE A 23 5.34 9.60 -10.31
N GLY A 24 4.49 9.24 -11.29
CA GLY A 24 4.50 9.88 -12.59
C GLY A 24 5.56 9.32 -13.52
N VAL A 25 5.63 9.91 -14.70
CA VAL A 25 6.52 9.45 -15.78
C VAL A 25 7.98 9.50 -15.37
N ASN A 26 8.34 10.53 -14.63
CA ASN A 26 9.72 10.71 -14.19
C ASN A 26 9.94 10.26 -12.75
N GLY A 27 9.00 9.50 -12.21
CA GLY A 27 9.14 9.02 -10.85
C GLY A 27 10.29 8.03 -10.71
N ILE A 28 10.93 8.06 -9.57
CA ILE A 28 12.04 7.16 -9.25
C ILE A 28 11.50 6.13 -8.27
N PRO A 29 11.58 4.83 -8.59
CA PRO A 29 11.08 3.83 -7.66
C PRO A 29 11.79 3.91 -6.32
N ALA A 30 11.02 3.92 -5.25
CA ALA A 30 11.58 3.94 -3.91
C ALA A 30 12.10 2.54 -3.57
N PRO A 31 13.18 2.47 -2.80
CA PRO A 31 13.61 1.17 -2.29
C PRO A 31 12.49 0.54 -1.46
N VAL A 32 12.38 -0.79 -1.53
CA VAL A 32 11.33 -1.50 -0.80
C VAL A 32 11.43 -1.24 0.70
N GLU A 33 12.65 -1.18 1.21
CA GLU A 33 12.89 -0.93 2.62
C GLU A 33 12.38 0.45 3.04
N TYR A 34 12.56 1.43 2.17
CA TYR A 34 12.08 2.78 2.43
C TYR A 34 10.54 2.78 2.50
N ALA A 35 9.91 2.11 1.53
CA ALA A 35 8.45 2.04 1.50
C ALA A 35 7.92 1.35 2.77
N GLN A 36 8.53 0.25 3.17
CA GLN A 36 8.12 -0.44 4.38
C GLN A 36 8.30 0.42 5.61
N GLU A 37 9.42 1.13 5.70
CA GLU A 37 9.68 1.99 6.84
C GLU A 37 8.61 3.08 6.97
N LYS A 38 8.26 3.70 5.86
CA LYS A 38 7.24 4.76 5.90
C LYS A 38 5.86 4.20 6.22
N HIS A 39 5.55 3.03 5.72
CA HIS A 39 4.29 2.37 6.06
C HIS A 39 4.24 1.99 7.53
N HIS A 40 5.37 1.60 8.09
CA HIS A 40 5.42 1.31 9.50
C HIS A 40 5.12 2.57 10.33
N VAL A 41 5.70 3.70 9.95
CA VAL A 41 5.44 4.97 10.63
C VAL A 41 3.95 5.32 10.53
N ILE A 42 3.35 5.11 9.35
CA ILE A 42 1.93 5.39 9.17
C ILE A 42 1.10 4.51 10.11
N ARG A 43 1.42 3.22 10.18
CA ARG A 43 0.66 2.31 11.03
C ARG A 43 0.78 2.68 12.49
N GLU A 44 1.99 3.02 12.94
CA GLU A 44 2.18 3.40 14.33
C GLU A 44 1.46 4.70 14.65
N THR A 45 1.47 5.66 13.73
CA THR A 45 0.75 6.91 13.93
C THR A 45 -0.75 6.67 14.03
N LEU A 46 -1.28 5.80 13.18
CA LEU A 46 -2.70 5.47 13.25
C LEU A 46 -3.05 4.81 14.58
N ARG A 47 -2.16 3.96 15.09
CA ARG A 47 -2.40 3.33 16.38
C ARG A 47 -2.41 4.33 17.52
N GLU A 48 -1.53 5.32 17.44
CA GLU A 48 -1.52 6.38 18.46
C GLU A 48 -2.82 7.17 18.45
N LEU A 49 -3.38 7.39 17.27
CA LEU A 49 -4.58 8.21 17.15
C LEU A 49 -5.86 7.42 17.41
N TYR A 50 -5.91 6.16 16.99
CA TYR A 50 -7.16 5.41 16.99
C TYR A 50 -7.10 4.06 17.70
N GLY A 51 -5.96 3.70 18.26
CA GLY A 51 -5.83 2.44 18.97
C GLY A 51 -6.02 1.24 18.06
N GLU A 52 -6.69 0.23 18.54
CA GLU A 52 -6.85 -1.01 17.79
C GLU A 52 -7.62 -0.82 16.49
N ALA A 53 -8.41 0.24 16.39
CA ALA A 53 -9.15 0.51 15.16
C ALA A 53 -8.22 0.69 13.98
N ALA A 54 -7.00 1.11 14.23
CA ALA A 54 -6.03 1.32 13.16
C ALA A 54 -5.67 0.03 12.43
N ASP A 55 -5.80 -1.10 13.09
CA ASP A 55 -5.34 -2.36 12.51
C ASP A 55 -6.19 -2.84 11.34
N VAL A 56 -7.41 -2.32 11.21
CA VAL A 56 -8.27 -2.71 10.10
C VAL A 56 -8.31 -1.67 8.98
N VAL A 57 -7.50 -0.61 9.08
CA VAL A 57 -7.43 0.40 8.03
C VAL A 57 -6.36 -0.02 7.03
N PRO A 58 -6.73 -0.32 5.78
CA PRO A 58 -5.72 -0.70 4.79
C PRO A 58 -4.81 0.46 4.43
N ALA A 59 -3.52 0.19 4.36
CA ALA A 59 -2.53 1.17 3.93
C ALA A 59 -1.90 0.67 2.63
N LEU A 60 -2.13 1.40 1.56
CA LEU A 60 -1.69 1.02 0.23
C LEU A 60 -0.46 1.83 -0.17
N TYR A 61 0.48 1.18 -0.84
CA TYR A 61 1.63 1.88 -1.38
C TYR A 61 1.35 2.29 -2.82
N GLY A 62 1.50 3.58 -3.12
CA GLY A 62 1.19 4.11 -4.42
C GLY A 62 2.34 4.80 -5.13
N GLY A 63 3.57 4.54 -4.73
CA GLY A 63 4.72 5.05 -5.48
C GLY A 63 4.85 4.31 -6.79
N SER A 64 6.03 4.38 -7.40
CA SER A 64 6.26 3.70 -8.66
C SER A 64 6.26 2.18 -8.43
N VAL A 65 5.21 1.53 -8.91
CA VAL A 65 5.05 0.07 -8.81
C VAL A 65 5.17 -0.49 -10.21
N ASN A 66 6.04 -1.47 -10.37
CA ASN A 66 6.26 -2.13 -11.66
C ASN A 66 6.33 -3.63 -11.46
N LEU A 67 6.55 -4.36 -12.56
CA LEU A 67 6.55 -5.81 -12.49
C LEU A 67 7.73 -6.36 -11.69
N GLU A 68 8.79 -5.57 -11.54
CA GLU A 68 9.98 -6.02 -10.81
C GLU A 68 9.86 -5.84 -9.31
N ASN A 69 9.17 -4.79 -8.86
CA ASN A 69 9.13 -4.50 -7.42
C ASN A 69 7.81 -4.85 -6.76
N ALA A 70 6.79 -5.20 -7.52
CA ALA A 70 5.44 -5.36 -6.98
C ALA A 70 5.39 -6.43 -5.88
N THR A 71 5.91 -7.62 -6.14
CA THR A 71 5.82 -8.69 -5.15
C THR A 71 6.62 -8.37 -3.91
N ARG A 72 7.78 -7.73 -4.08
CA ARG A 72 8.61 -7.38 -2.93
C ARG A 72 7.94 -6.35 -2.04
N LEU A 73 7.22 -5.41 -2.66
CA LEU A 73 6.44 -4.44 -1.91
C LEU A 73 5.24 -5.11 -1.24
N PHE A 74 4.57 -5.99 -2.00
CA PHE A 74 3.33 -6.58 -1.51
C PHE A 74 3.54 -7.45 -0.27
N VAL A 75 4.70 -8.09 -0.15
CA VAL A 75 4.94 -8.99 0.99
C VAL A 75 5.40 -8.25 2.24
N GLN A 76 5.62 -6.95 2.17
CA GLN A 76 6.08 -6.21 3.35
C GLN A 76 5.00 -6.19 4.43
N PRO A 77 5.40 -6.28 5.70
CA PRO A 77 4.43 -6.43 6.79
C PRO A 77 3.46 -5.27 6.95
N ASP A 78 3.87 -4.05 6.64
CA ASP A 78 3.00 -2.90 6.85
C ASP A 78 2.40 -2.35 5.57
N ILE A 79 2.63 -2.99 4.44
CA ILE A 79 2.02 -2.62 3.18
C ILE A 79 0.88 -3.60 2.93
N ASP A 80 -0.35 -3.10 3.00
CA ASP A 80 -1.52 -3.96 2.85
C ASP A 80 -1.90 -4.21 1.40
N GLY A 81 -1.49 -3.33 0.51
CA GLY A 81 -1.80 -3.48 -0.89
C GLY A 81 -1.05 -2.46 -1.72
N LEU A 82 -1.29 -2.49 -3.02
CA LEU A 82 -0.60 -1.63 -3.97
C LEU A 82 -1.61 -0.80 -4.75
N TYR A 83 -1.27 0.47 -4.96
CA TYR A 83 -2.07 1.35 -5.81
C TYR A 83 -1.27 1.50 -7.10
N VAL A 84 -1.78 0.91 -8.19
CA VAL A 84 -1.00 0.72 -9.40
C VAL A 84 -1.46 1.65 -10.50
N GLY A 85 -0.52 2.37 -11.11
CA GLY A 85 -0.80 3.31 -12.18
C GLY A 85 -0.57 2.70 -13.55
N ARG A 86 0.58 3.02 -14.16
CA ARG A 86 0.80 2.72 -15.57
C ARG A 86 0.76 1.25 -15.94
N VAL A 87 1.20 0.37 -15.07
CA VAL A 87 1.13 -1.06 -15.38
C VAL A 87 -0.31 -1.50 -15.60
N ALA A 88 -1.25 -0.86 -14.90
CA ALA A 88 -2.66 -1.21 -15.02
C ALA A 88 -3.27 -0.77 -16.35
N TRP A 89 -2.56 0.03 -17.14
CA TRP A 89 -3.06 0.43 -18.46
C TRP A 89 -3.04 -0.74 -19.44
N ASP A 90 -2.23 -1.76 -19.20
CA ASP A 90 -2.18 -2.97 -20.00
C ASP A 90 -2.82 -4.08 -19.18
N ALA A 91 -3.95 -4.58 -19.66
CA ALA A 91 -4.74 -5.55 -18.90
C ALA A 91 -3.97 -6.83 -18.60
N LYS A 92 -3.16 -7.30 -19.55
CA LYS A 92 -2.40 -8.53 -19.34
C LYS A 92 -1.32 -8.35 -18.29
N ARG A 93 -0.61 -7.22 -18.34
CA ARG A 93 0.43 -6.94 -17.35
C ARG A 93 -0.16 -6.76 -15.98
N PHE A 94 -1.30 -6.07 -15.90
CA PHE A 94 -1.95 -5.86 -14.63
C PHE A 94 -2.43 -7.18 -14.03
N ALA A 95 -3.04 -8.03 -14.85
CA ALA A 95 -3.48 -9.34 -14.40
C ALA A 95 -2.31 -10.19 -13.94
N GLY A 96 -1.19 -10.12 -14.66
CA GLY A 96 0.01 -10.83 -14.26
C GLY A 96 0.57 -10.37 -12.95
N LEU A 97 0.56 -9.05 -12.73
CA LEU A 97 1.02 -8.48 -11.47
C LEU A 97 0.15 -8.97 -10.31
N ILE A 98 -1.16 -8.97 -10.51
CA ILE A 98 -2.08 -9.45 -9.47
C ILE A 98 -1.82 -10.92 -9.18
N ALA A 99 -1.64 -11.73 -10.23
CA ALA A 99 -1.38 -13.14 -10.05
C ALA A 99 -0.09 -13.39 -9.28
N ASP A 100 0.95 -12.62 -9.61
CA ASP A 100 2.24 -12.75 -8.93
C ASP A 100 2.12 -12.41 -7.45
N CYS A 101 1.38 -11.35 -7.13
CA CYS A 101 1.18 -10.98 -5.74
C CYS A 101 0.39 -12.04 -4.98
N LEU A 102 -0.66 -12.57 -5.60
CA LEU A 102 -1.46 -13.61 -4.97
C LEU A 102 -0.65 -14.89 -4.77
N ALA A 103 0.28 -15.16 -5.66
CA ALA A 103 1.10 -16.37 -5.56
C ALA A 103 2.04 -16.35 -4.37
N THR A 104 2.29 -15.18 -3.77
CA THR A 104 3.14 -15.13 -2.58
C THR A 104 2.48 -15.81 -1.38
N GLY A 105 1.16 -16.00 -1.44
CA GLY A 105 0.45 -16.66 -0.35
C GLY A 105 0.27 -15.81 0.88
N GLU A 106 0.70 -14.58 0.84
CA GLU A 106 0.60 -13.66 1.97
C GLU A 106 -0.62 -12.79 1.84
N LYS A 107 -1.18 -12.39 2.93
CA LYS A 107 -2.34 -11.52 2.92
C LYS A 107 -3.56 -12.18 2.23
#